data_7ae8268ea33496e69a3bc0e752495c0d
#
_entry.id   7ae8268ea33496e69a3bc0e752495c0d
#
_cell.length_a   1.000
_cell.length_b   1.000
_cell.length_c   1.000
_cell.angle_alpha   90.00
_cell.angle_beta   90.00
_cell.angle_gamma   90.00
#
_symmetry.space_group_name_H-M   'P 1'
#
loop_
_entity.id
_entity.type
_entity.pdbx_description
1 polymer ?
#
loop_
_entity_poly.entity_id
_entity_poly.type
_entity_poly.pdbx_seq_one_letter_code
_entity_poly.pdbx_strand_id
1 'polypeptide(L)'
;MQNNSFRQDINGLRAIAVIAVVLFHFNASWMPGGFAGVDVFFVISGFLMTGIIFRGIEQENFSILKFYVARANRIIPALAVLCLVLLVFGWFYLTPLEYKALGKHAARSVAFLSNIIYWKESGYFDAASHEKWLLHTWSLSVEWQFYIIYPLVLVAMRKFMSTKTMKSLLLIGTVLGFIFCVIATYKWPNPSYYLLPTRAWEMMLGGIAYLYPFALQENRKKFFECTGLGLIIGSYLLISSENPWPGYLAIFPVIGTFLVIQAHRNNSIITNNLVFQRLGTWSYSIYLWHWPIVVAIYIFSLSEFYTYIGVLLSVFLGFLSHQYIERIKFSNDFSNFLMLYKSKPLHLTLVTATVSYLLFS
;
A
#
# COMPACT_ATOMS: atom_id res chain seq x y z
N MET A 1 -22.76 -14.10 13.45
CA MET A 1 -21.47 -14.64 13.00
C MET A 1 -21.29 -14.29 11.53
N GLN A 2 -20.47 -13.29 11.18
CA GLN A 2 -20.13 -13.08 9.77
C GLN A 2 -19.24 -14.23 9.34
N ASN A 3 -19.73 -15.05 8.40
CA ASN A 3 -18.96 -16.08 7.76
C ASN A 3 -17.63 -15.47 7.25
N ASN A 4 -16.52 -16.07 7.60
CA ASN A 4 -15.17 -15.70 7.17
C ASN A 4 -14.94 -16.06 5.69
N SER A 5 -15.91 -15.76 4.82
CA SER A 5 -15.76 -15.97 3.38
C SER A 5 -14.76 -14.96 2.82
N PHE A 6 -13.88 -15.46 1.97
CA PHE A 6 -12.91 -14.61 1.25
C PHE A 6 -13.64 -13.49 0.50
N ARG A 7 -13.25 -12.23 0.70
CA ARG A 7 -13.83 -11.04 0.09
C ARG A 7 -13.31 -10.88 -1.35
N GLN A 8 -14.01 -11.52 -2.29
CA GLN A 8 -13.67 -11.50 -3.72
C GLN A 8 -13.77 -10.09 -4.33
N ASP A 9 -14.72 -9.29 -3.87
CA ASP A 9 -14.87 -7.89 -4.26
C ASP A 9 -13.65 -7.05 -3.88
N ILE A 10 -13.10 -7.20 -2.67
CA ILE A 10 -11.87 -6.53 -2.25
C ILE A 10 -10.67 -7.01 -3.06
N ASN A 11 -10.58 -8.29 -3.35
CA ASN A 11 -9.50 -8.81 -4.18
C ASN A 11 -9.57 -8.27 -5.61
N GLY A 12 -10.77 -8.14 -6.19
CA GLY A 12 -10.98 -7.48 -7.47
C GLY A 12 -10.61 -5.99 -7.45
N LEU A 13 -10.94 -5.26 -6.37
CA LEU A 13 -10.48 -3.87 -6.20
C LEU A 13 -8.96 -3.76 -6.20
N ARG A 14 -8.25 -4.68 -5.54
CA ARG A 14 -6.79 -4.72 -5.56
C ARG A 14 -6.23 -4.91 -6.96
N ALA A 15 -6.91 -5.71 -7.79
CA ALA A 15 -6.53 -5.88 -9.20
C ALA A 15 -6.70 -4.57 -9.97
N ILE A 16 -7.86 -3.91 -9.84
CA ILE A 16 -8.13 -2.61 -10.48
C ILE A 16 -7.09 -1.57 -10.07
N ALA A 17 -6.76 -1.49 -8.78
CA ALA A 17 -5.78 -0.54 -8.25
C ALA A 17 -4.37 -0.80 -8.77
N VAL A 18 -3.89 -2.06 -8.77
CA VAL A 18 -2.53 -2.36 -9.25
C VAL A 18 -2.40 -2.17 -10.76
N ILE A 19 -3.43 -2.51 -11.53
CA ILE A 19 -3.44 -2.25 -12.99
C ILE A 19 -3.29 -0.76 -13.25
N ALA A 20 -4.08 0.09 -12.56
CA ALA A 20 -4.02 1.53 -12.73
C ALA A 20 -2.64 2.11 -12.41
N VAL A 21 -2.05 1.70 -11.27
CA VAL A 21 -0.70 2.14 -10.86
C VAL A 21 0.35 1.72 -11.87
N VAL A 22 0.30 0.47 -12.34
CA VAL A 22 1.27 -0.06 -13.33
C VAL A 22 1.15 0.71 -14.64
N LEU A 23 -0.05 0.85 -15.19
CA LEU A 23 -0.27 1.56 -16.46
C LEU A 23 0.19 3.02 -16.38
N PHE A 24 -0.12 3.73 -15.30
CA PHE A 24 0.34 5.10 -15.07
C PHE A 24 1.88 5.21 -15.09
N HIS A 25 2.55 4.32 -14.36
CA HIS A 25 4.00 4.40 -14.23
C HIS A 25 4.74 4.03 -15.51
N PHE A 26 4.21 3.12 -16.31
CA PHE A 26 4.79 2.80 -17.62
C PHE A 26 4.51 3.84 -18.68
N ASN A 27 3.32 4.41 -18.69
CA ASN A 27 2.95 5.53 -19.55
C ASN A 27 1.75 6.28 -18.96
N ALA A 28 2.00 7.49 -18.46
CA ALA A 28 0.95 8.31 -17.84
C ALA A 28 -0.21 8.66 -18.78
N SER A 29 -0.01 8.66 -20.10
CA SER A 29 -1.10 8.91 -21.07
C SER A 29 -2.14 7.79 -21.12
N TRP A 30 -1.77 6.56 -20.75
CA TRP A 30 -2.72 5.43 -20.72
C TRP A 30 -3.72 5.53 -19.59
N MET A 31 -3.29 6.08 -18.44
CA MET A 31 -4.12 6.21 -17.25
C MET A 31 -3.63 7.37 -16.38
N PRO A 32 -3.93 8.63 -16.74
CA PRO A 32 -3.30 9.82 -16.15
C PRO A 32 -3.42 9.92 -14.62
N GLY A 33 -4.53 9.48 -14.05
CA GLY A 33 -4.77 9.43 -12.60
C GLY A 33 -4.48 8.09 -11.95
N GLY A 34 -3.81 7.15 -12.64
CA GLY A 34 -3.59 5.78 -12.14
C GLY A 34 -2.80 5.71 -10.83
N PHE A 35 -2.02 6.75 -10.49
CA PHE A 35 -1.35 6.87 -9.18
C PHE A 35 -2.33 6.84 -8.00
N ALA A 36 -3.60 7.26 -8.19
CA ALA A 36 -4.66 7.19 -7.19
C ALA A 36 -5.06 5.74 -6.83
N GLY A 37 -4.53 4.74 -7.52
CA GLY A 37 -4.64 3.34 -7.09
C GLY A 37 -3.99 3.08 -5.74
N VAL A 38 -2.99 3.86 -5.32
CA VAL A 38 -2.40 3.80 -3.98
C VAL A 38 -3.44 4.15 -2.90
N ASP A 39 -4.28 5.16 -3.14
CA ASP A 39 -5.34 5.57 -2.21
C ASP A 39 -6.39 4.46 -2.05
N VAL A 40 -6.71 3.75 -3.13
CA VAL A 40 -7.56 2.54 -3.08
C VAL A 40 -6.95 1.47 -2.17
N PHE A 41 -5.63 1.21 -2.29
CA PHE A 41 -4.93 0.27 -1.40
C PHE A 41 -4.97 0.73 0.05
N PHE A 42 -4.81 2.01 0.35
CA PHE A 42 -4.87 2.53 1.71
C PHE A 42 -6.24 2.31 2.35
N VAL A 43 -7.35 2.56 1.62
CA VAL A 43 -8.70 2.27 2.13
C VAL A 43 -8.88 0.77 2.40
N ILE A 44 -8.47 -0.09 1.47
CA ILE A 44 -8.54 -1.55 1.65
C ILE A 44 -7.76 -1.99 2.90
N SER A 45 -6.55 -1.48 3.07
CA SER A 45 -5.68 -1.78 4.20
C SER A 45 -6.32 -1.35 5.52
N GLY A 46 -6.87 -0.15 5.57
CA GLY A 46 -7.58 0.34 6.74
C GLY A 46 -8.79 -0.51 7.11
N PHE A 47 -9.60 -0.93 6.12
CA PHE A 47 -10.73 -1.83 6.33
C PHE A 47 -10.30 -3.17 6.94
N LEU A 48 -9.29 -3.81 6.34
CA LEU A 48 -8.81 -5.12 6.79
C LEU A 48 -8.19 -5.06 8.18
N MET A 49 -7.37 -4.04 8.45
CA MET A 49 -6.68 -3.90 9.75
C MET A 49 -7.66 -3.57 10.86
N THR A 50 -8.59 -2.65 10.64
CA THR A 50 -9.65 -2.35 11.60
C THR A 50 -10.46 -3.59 11.93
N GLY A 51 -10.80 -4.39 10.92
CA GLY A 51 -11.52 -5.64 11.12
C GLY A 51 -10.76 -6.67 11.97
N ILE A 52 -9.45 -6.80 11.81
CA ILE A 52 -8.63 -7.70 12.63
C ILE A 52 -8.56 -7.19 14.08
N ILE A 53 -8.29 -5.89 14.25
CA ILE A 53 -8.08 -5.29 15.57
C ILE A 53 -9.38 -5.29 16.37
N PHE A 54 -10.49 -4.80 15.81
CA PHE A 54 -11.77 -4.71 16.53
C PHE A 54 -12.32 -6.09 16.90
N ARG A 55 -12.26 -7.09 16.00
CA ARG A 55 -12.64 -8.47 16.35
C ARG A 55 -11.81 -9.00 17.50
N GLY A 56 -10.50 -8.80 17.48
CA GLY A 56 -9.62 -9.24 18.56
C GLY A 56 -9.90 -8.51 19.89
N ILE A 57 -10.21 -7.22 19.85
CA ILE A 57 -10.59 -6.42 21.03
C ILE A 57 -11.94 -6.88 21.59
N GLU A 58 -12.94 -7.12 20.71
CA GLU A 58 -14.27 -7.59 21.14
C GLU A 58 -14.25 -9.01 21.71
N GLN A 59 -13.33 -9.84 21.24
CA GLN A 59 -13.11 -11.21 21.73
C GLN A 59 -12.09 -11.28 22.90
N GLU A 60 -11.57 -10.15 23.35
CA GLU A 60 -10.56 -10.01 24.41
C GLU A 60 -9.28 -10.85 24.19
N ASN A 61 -8.96 -11.14 22.91
CA ASN A 61 -7.82 -11.97 22.53
C ASN A 61 -6.83 -11.25 21.58
N PHE A 62 -6.94 -9.93 21.42
CA PHE A 62 -6.05 -9.17 20.53
C PHE A 62 -4.63 -9.11 21.10
N SER A 63 -3.68 -9.60 20.31
CA SER A 63 -2.25 -9.49 20.61
C SER A 63 -1.56 -8.58 19.60
N ILE A 64 -1.04 -7.45 20.07
CA ILE A 64 -0.26 -6.49 19.25
C ILE A 64 0.95 -7.21 18.62
N LEU A 65 1.65 -8.04 19.39
CA LEU A 65 2.81 -8.77 18.89
C LEU A 65 2.44 -9.74 17.75
N LYS A 66 1.40 -10.55 17.94
CA LYS A 66 0.93 -11.46 16.87
C LYS A 66 0.48 -10.69 15.64
N PHE A 67 -0.16 -9.54 15.81
CA PHE A 67 -0.54 -8.66 14.71
C PHE A 67 0.68 -8.16 13.94
N TYR A 68 1.70 -7.63 14.60
CA TYR A 68 2.91 -7.14 13.95
C TYR A 68 3.67 -8.23 13.22
N VAL A 69 3.85 -9.38 13.87
CA VAL A 69 4.53 -10.53 13.25
C VAL A 69 3.77 -11.02 12.02
N ALA A 70 2.45 -11.09 12.07
CA ALA A 70 1.65 -11.49 10.92
C ALA A 70 1.78 -10.51 9.73
N ARG A 71 1.88 -9.21 9.99
CA ARG A 71 2.13 -8.19 8.94
C ARG A 71 3.56 -8.26 8.42
N ALA A 72 4.54 -8.39 9.30
CA ALA A 72 5.94 -8.54 8.94
C ALA A 72 6.16 -9.76 8.02
N ASN A 73 5.62 -10.92 8.41
CA ASN A 73 5.72 -12.16 7.63
C ASN A 73 5.11 -12.04 6.23
N ARG A 74 4.13 -11.17 6.06
CA ARG A 74 3.48 -10.94 4.76
C ARG A 74 4.25 -9.97 3.86
N ILE A 75 4.85 -8.92 4.44
CA ILE A 75 5.39 -7.79 3.68
C ILE A 75 6.90 -7.91 3.48
N ILE A 76 7.63 -8.20 4.55
CA ILE A 76 9.09 -8.14 4.57
C ILE A 76 9.77 -9.09 3.57
N PRO A 77 9.37 -10.37 3.42
CA PRO A 77 10.12 -11.29 2.59
C PRO A 77 10.23 -10.84 1.13
N ALA A 78 9.14 -10.42 0.51
CA ALA A 78 9.15 -10.00 -0.88
C ALA A 78 9.89 -8.66 -1.07
N LEU A 79 9.72 -7.71 -0.15
CA LEU A 79 10.45 -6.44 -0.17
C LEU A 79 11.97 -6.65 -0.03
N ALA A 80 12.39 -7.50 0.90
CA ALA A 80 13.81 -7.77 1.12
C ALA A 80 14.45 -8.48 -0.10
N VAL A 81 13.74 -9.44 -0.71
CA VAL A 81 14.22 -10.09 -1.94
C VAL A 81 14.35 -9.06 -3.06
N LEU A 82 13.39 -8.16 -3.25
CA LEU A 82 13.53 -7.08 -4.22
C LEU A 82 14.77 -6.22 -3.96
N CYS A 83 14.96 -5.77 -2.71
CA CYS A 83 16.12 -4.96 -2.34
C CYS A 83 17.44 -5.72 -2.62
N LEU A 84 17.54 -7.00 -2.26
CA LEU A 84 18.73 -7.81 -2.49
C LEU A 84 19.00 -7.99 -4.00
N VAL A 85 17.98 -8.26 -4.80
CA VAL A 85 18.12 -8.37 -6.26
C VAL A 85 18.62 -7.05 -6.86
N LEU A 86 18.08 -5.92 -6.42
CA LEU A 86 18.53 -4.61 -6.90
C LEU A 86 19.96 -4.27 -6.43
N LEU A 87 20.36 -4.66 -5.22
CA LEU A 87 21.73 -4.48 -4.75
C LEU A 87 22.73 -5.33 -5.56
N VAL A 88 22.37 -6.58 -5.89
CA VAL A 88 23.19 -7.41 -6.77
C VAL A 88 23.25 -6.81 -8.18
N PHE A 89 22.12 -6.40 -8.74
CA PHE A 89 22.07 -5.73 -10.04
C PHE A 89 22.92 -4.45 -10.04
N GLY A 90 22.75 -3.59 -9.03
CA GLY A 90 23.46 -2.32 -8.93
C GLY A 90 24.98 -2.47 -8.84
N TRP A 91 25.46 -3.53 -8.21
CA TRP A 91 26.89 -3.84 -8.14
C TRP A 91 27.55 -3.97 -9.54
N PHE A 92 26.82 -4.49 -10.51
CA PHE A 92 27.35 -4.72 -11.86
C PHE A 92 27.06 -3.57 -12.84
N TYR A 93 26.01 -2.81 -12.62
CA TYR A 93 25.46 -1.90 -13.65
C TYR A 93 25.39 -0.43 -13.24
N LEU A 94 25.50 -0.08 -11.94
CA LEU A 94 25.41 1.29 -11.47
C LEU A 94 26.78 1.88 -11.19
N THR A 95 26.90 3.19 -11.35
CA THR A 95 28.08 3.92 -10.89
C THR A 95 28.20 3.87 -9.36
N PRO A 96 29.39 4.08 -8.79
CA PRO A 96 29.56 4.07 -7.33
C PRO A 96 28.62 5.03 -6.60
N LEU A 97 28.30 6.19 -7.17
CA LEU A 97 27.41 7.18 -6.59
C LEU A 97 25.95 6.70 -6.59
N GLU A 98 25.48 6.19 -7.72
CA GLU A 98 24.13 5.62 -7.85
C GLU A 98 23.95 4.39 -6.98
N TYR A 99 24.99 3.54 -6.88
CA TYR A 99 24.96 2.35 -6.04
C TYR A 99 24.88 2.71 -4.55
N LYS A 100 25.62 3.73 -4.13
CA LYS A 100 25.53 4.29 -2.79
C LYS A 100 24.12 4.82 -2.50
N ALA A 101 23.50 5.53 -3.44
CA ALA A 101 22.12 5.99 -3.32
C ALA A 101 21.12 4.83 -3.21
N LEU A 102 21.28 3.79 -4.05
CA LEU A 102 20.47 2.57 -3.99
C LEU A 102 20.59 1.88 -2.62
N GLY A 103 21.81 1.74 -2.07
CA GLY A 103 22.05 1.18 -0.73
C GLY A 103 21.31 1.95 0.36
N LYS A 104 21.38 3.29 0.33
CA LYS A 104 20.64 4.18 1.23
C LYS A 104 19.12 3.98 1.12
N HIS A 105 18.59 3.93 -0.10
CA HIS A 105 17.15 3.72 -0.34
C HIS A 105 16.70 2.32 0.10
N ALA A 106 17.49 1.27 -0.14
CA ALA A 106 17.19 -0.10 0.28
C ALA A 106 17.14 -0.20 1.81
N ALA A 107 18.14 0.35 2.53
CA ALA A 107 18.12 0.38 3.98
C ALA A 107 16.87 1.09 4.54
N ARG A 108 16.49 2.23 3.97
CA ARG A 108 15.30 2.97 4.39
C ARG A 108 13.99 2.26 4.02
N SER A 109 13.96 1.53 2.91
CA SER A 109 12.79 0.74 2.50
C SER A 109 12.51 -0.42 3.46
N VAL A 110 13.53 -1.21 3.81
CA VAL A 110 13.34 -2.32 4.77
C VAL A 110 13.11 -1.87 6.21
N ALA A 111 13.55 -0.64 6.56
CA ALA A 111 13.23 0.02 7.83
C ALA A 111 11.87 0.72 7.82
N PHE A 112 11.14 0.73 6.70
CA PHE A 112 9.87 1.45 6.52
C PHE A 112 9.94 2.95 6.81
N LEU A 113 11.05 3.58 6.40
CA LEU A 113 11.34 5.00 6.51
C LEU A 113 11.57 5.64 5.13
N SER A 114 11.27 4.93 4.03
CA SER A 114 11.52 5.42 2.67
C SER A 114 10.68 6.66 2.32
N ASN A 115 9.47 6.77 2.86
CA ASN A 115 8.65 7.97 2.68
C ASN A 115 9.32 9.24 3.24
N ILE A 116 10.03 9.14 4.36
CA ILE A 116 10.75 10.27 4.98
C ILE A 116 11.96 10.67 4.13
N ILE A 117 12.72 9.69 3.62
CA ILE A 117 13.87 9.99 2.78
C ILE A 117 13.46 10.60 1.45
N TYR A 118 12.43 10.06 0.79
CA TYR A 118 11.95 10.59 -0.48
C TYR A 118 11.29 11.98 -0.35
N TRP A 119 10.60 12.24 0.77
CA TRP A 119 10.18 13.59 1.09
C TRP A 119 11.36 14.56 1.20
N LYS A 120 12.45 14.18 1.90
CA LYS A 120 13.65 15.01 2.04
C LYS A 120 14.41 15.20 0.71
N GLU A 121 14.31 14.21 -0.19
CA GLU A 121 14.92 14.20 -1.52
C GLU A 121 13.94 14.65 -2.61
N SER A 122 12.96 15.48 -2.31
CA SER A 122 11.98 16.02 -3.28
C SER A 122 12.25 17.50 -3.60
N GLY A 123 13.48 17.96 -3.45
CA GLY A 123 13.93 19.32 -3.74
C GLY A 123 14.28 19.55 -5.22
N TYR A 124 14.53 20.81 -5.57
CA TYR A 124 14.85 21.23 -6.94
C TYR A 124 16.13 20.59 -7.51
N PHE A 125 17.09 20.25 -6.65
CA PHE A 125 18.39 19.67 -7.04
C PHE A 125 18.43 18.14 -6.91
N ASP A 126 17.33 17.50 -6.55
CA ASP A 126 17.31 16.07 -6.34
C ASP A 126 17.10 15.30 -7.67
N ALA A 127 17.63 14.07 -7.67
CA ALA A 127 17.45 13.15 -8.79
C ALA A 127 15.97 12.99 -9.18
N ALA A 128 15.72 12.90 -10.49
CA ALA A 128 14.38 12.68 -11.00
C ALA A 128 13.75 11.41 -10.40
N SER A 129 12.44 11.38 -10.32
CA SER A 129 11.73 10.23 -9.74
C SER A 129 12.12 8.91 -10.39
N HIS A 130 12.34 8.90 -11.72
CA HIS A 130 12.73 7.72 -12.49
C HIS A 130 14.21 7.29 -12.32
N GLU A 131 15.00 8.02 -11.52
CA GLU A 131 16.36 7.62 -11.15
C GLU A 131 16.40 6.91 -9.80
N LYS A 132 15.28 6.90 -9.06
CA LYS A 132 15.16 6.32 -7.72
C LYS A 132 14.56 4.91 -7.78
N TRP A 133 15.39 3.87 -7.82
CA TRP A 133 15.00 2.45 -8.01
C TRP A 133 13.94 1.91 -7.06
N LEU A 134 13.78 2.49 -5.89
CA LEU A 134 12.86 2.04 -4.84
C LEU A 134 11.84 3.11 -4.44
N LEU A 135 11.63 4.14 -5.27
CA LEU A 135 10.74 5.27 -4.93
C LEU A 135 9.35 4.80 -4.46
N HIS A 136 8.74 3.86 -5.18
CA HIS A 136 7.39 3.35 -4.90
C HIS A 136 7.21 2.77 -3.49
N THR A 137 8.32 2.39 -2.79
CA THR A 137 8.26 1.86 -1.43
C THR A 137 7.83 2.90 -0.38
N TRP A 138 7.74 4.19 -0.77
CA TRP A 138 7.23 5.23 0.12
C TRP A 138 5.84 4.91 0.67
N SER A 139 4.95 4.40 -0.17
CA SER A 139 3.58 4.05 0.23
C SER A 139 3.53 2.89 1.22
N LEU A 140 4.40 1.88 1.04
CA LEU A 140 4.56 0.78 2.00
C LEU A 140 5.05 1.27 3.35
N SER A 141 5.93 2.28 3.37
CA SER A 141 6.40 2.89 4.62
C SER A 141 5.28 3.61 5.35
N VAL A 142 4.44 4.37 4.64
CA VAL A 142 3.25 5.03 5.20
C VAL A 142 2.28 3.99 5.77
N GLU A 143 2.00 2.95 5.01
CA GLU A 143 1.11 1.86 5.42
C GLU A 143 1.63 1.12 6.65
N TRP A 144 2.93 0.83 6.71
CA TRP A 144 3.55 0.17 7.85
C TRP A 144 3.56 1.05 9.11
N GLN A 145 3.83 2.35 8.98
CA GLN A 145 3.73 3.32 10.07
C GLN A 145 2.30 3.36 10.64
N PHE A 146 1.28 3.33 9.78
CA PHE A 146 -0.11 3.21 10.22
C PHE A 146 -0.34 1.88 10.96
N TYR A 147 0.18 0.76 10.47
CA TYR A 147 0.05 -0.54 11.14
C TYR A 147 0.70 -0.59 12.51
N ILE A 148 1.76 0.20 12.75
CA ILE A 148 2.37 0.31 14.08
C ILE A 148 1.51 1.19 15.01
N ILE A 149 1.12 2.37 14.56
CA ILE A 149 0.49 3.39 15.41
C ILE A 149 -0.97 3.04 15.69
N TYR A 150 -1.72 2.63 14.68
CA TYR A 150 -3.17 2.46 14.77
C TYR A 150 -3.63 1.43 15.81
N PRO A 151 -3.06 0.20 15.89
CA PRO A 151 -3.46 -0.75 16.95
C PRO A 151 -3.09 -0.26 18.35
N LEU A 152 -1.97 0.46 18.53
CA LEU A 152 -1.60 1.04 19.82
C LEU A 152 -2.63 2.07 20.28
N VAL A 153 -3.05 2.96 19.37
CA VAL A 153 -4.08 3.96 19.63
C VAL A 153 -5.42 3.29 19.99
N LEU A 154 -5.85 2.30 19.21
CA LEU A 154 -7.13 1.61 19.47
C LEU A 154 -7.14 0.85 20.79
N VAL A 155 -6.05 0.15 21.12
CA VAL A 155 -5.92 -0.57 22.40
C VAL A 155 -5.90 0.41 23.57
N ALA A 156 -5.17 1.53 23.43
CA ALA A 156 -5.16 2.58 24.44
C ALA A 156 -6.57 3.19 24.61
N MET A 157 -7.25 3.56 23.54
CA MET A 157 -8.62 4.08 23.61
C MET A 157 -9.56 3.10 24.30
N ARG A 158 -9.47 1.80 24.05
CA ARG A 158 -10.35 0.78 24.64
C ARG A 158 -10.24 0.72 26.17
N LYS A 159 -9.08 1.09 26.75
CA LYS A 159 -8.90 1.14 28.21
C LYS A 159 -9.70 2.26 28.88
N PHE A 160 -9.96 3.36 28.16
CA PHE A 160 -10.54 4.57 28.73
C PHE A 160 -11.94 4.89 28.24
N MET A 161 -12.42 4.22 27.17
CA MET A 161 -13.71 4.56 26.57
C MET A 161 -14.45 3.36 25.99
N SER A 162 -15.76 3.53 25.80
CA SER A 162 -16.62 2.52 25.20
C SER A 162 -16.33 2.34 23.71
N THR A 163 -16.65 1.17 23.17
CA THR A 163 -16.56 0.91 21.72
C THR A 163 -17.37 1.92 20.89
N LYS A 164 -18.52 2.37 21.40
CA LYS A 164 -19.33 3.39 20.72
C LYS A 164 -18.60 4.73 20.63
N THR A 165 -18.00 5.18 21.71
CA THR A 165 -17.18 6.41 21.74
C THR A 165 -15.98 6.31 20.81
N MET A 166 -15.27 5.16 20.81
CA MET A 166 -14.17 4.92 19.90
C MET A 166 -14.57 5.05 18.42
N LYS A 167 -15.69 4.42 18.03
CA LYS A 167 -16.23 4.50 16.66
C LYS A 167 -16.50 5.96 16.27
N SER A 168 -17.14 6.74 17.15
CA SER A 168 -17.45 8.16 16.89
C SER A 168 -16.19 9.01 16.77
N LEU A 169 -15.19 8.79 17.64
CA LEU A 169 -13.91 9.51 17.57
C LEU A 169 -13.11 9.17 16.32
N LEU A 170 -13.14 7.92 15.87
CA LEU A 170 -12.53 7.53 14.61
C LEU A 170 -13.18 8.21 13.41
N LEU A 171 -14.52 8.31 13.42
CA LEU A 171 -15.24 9.04 12.37
C LEU A 171 -14.86 10.53 12.36
N ILE A 172 -14.88 11.19 13.51
CA ILE A 172 -14.48 12.60 13.64
C ILE A 172 -13.01 12.76 13.20
N GLY A 173 -12.12 11.90 13.66
CA GLY A 173 -10.70 11.92 13.28
C GLY A 173 -10.48 11.72 11.78
N THR A 174 -11.32 10.89 11.12
CA THR A 174 -11.26 10.70 9.66
C THR A 174 -11.63 12.01 8.93
N VAL A 175 -12.69 12.68 9.35
CA VAL A 175 -13.12 13.96 8.77
C VAL A 175 -12.08 15.05 9.00
N LEU A 176 -11.58 15.19 10.23
CA LEU A 176 -10.53 16.17 10.55
C LEU A 176 -9.23 15.86 9.80
N GLY A 177 -8.87 14.59 9.65
CA GLY A 177 -7.72 14.14 8.86
C GLY A 177 -7.85 14.50 7.39
N PHE A 178 -9.04 14.37 6.81
CA PHE A 178 -9.30 14.83 5.43
C PHE A 178 -9.18 16.34 5.30
N ILE A 179 -9.78 17.12 6.21
CA ILE A 179 -9.66 18.59 6.20
C ILE A 179 -8.18 19.00 6.29
N PHE A 180 -7.44 18.37 7.22
CA PHE A 180 -6.00 18.62 7.36
C PHE A 180 -5.25 18.26 6.07
N CYS A 181 -5.54 17.13 5.44
CA CYS A 181 -4.96 16.71 4.17
C CYS A 181 -5.16 17.79 3.09
N VAL A 182 -6.40 18.29 2.91
CA VAL A 182 -6.69 19.34 1.93
C VAL A 182 -5.86 20.59 2.20
N ILE A 183 -5.89 21.11 3.43
CA ILE A 183 -5.13 22.32 3.79
C ILE A 183 -3.62 22.12 3.59
N ALA A 184 -3.10 20.99 4.06
CA ALA A 184 -1.67 20.68 3.99
C ALA A 184 -1.18 20.53 2.56
N THR A 185 -1.98 19.95 1.66
CA THR A 185 -1.62 19.77 0.24
C THR A 185 -1.33 21.11 -0.44
N TYR A 186 -2.11 22.16 -0.14
CA TYR A 186 -1.88 23.47 -0.71
C TYR A 186 -0.76 24.26 -0.03
N LYS A 187 -0.50 24.03 1.26
CA LYS A 187 0.55 24.71 2.01
C LYS A 187 1.91 24.03 1.91
N TRP A 188 1.92 22.70 1.89
CA TRP A 188 3.13 21.88 1.94
C TRP A 188 2.96 20.66 1.01
N PRO A 189 3.00 20.81 -0.33
CA PRO A 189 2.69 19.74 -1.28
C PRO A 189 3.57 18.50 -1.11
N ASN A 190 4.90 18.67 -1.01
CA ASN A 190 5.82 17.54 -0.90
C ASN A 190 5.63 16.71 0.39
N PRO A 191 5.63 17.31 1.62
CA PRO A 191 5.31 16.55 2.83
C PRO A 191 3.91 15.90 2.78
N SER A 192 2.93 16.58 2.17
CA SER A 192 1.55 16.05 2.07
C SER A 192 1.46 14.80 1.22
N TYR A 193 2.30 14.68 0.21
CA TYR A 193 2.34 13.49 -0.66
C TYR A 193 2.90 12.28 0.08
N TYR A 194 4.00 12.44 0.84
CA TYR A 194 4.79 11.34 1.38
C TYR A 194 4.51 10.98 2.84
N LEU A 195 3.92 11.88 3.64
CA LEU A 195 3.87 11.65 5.09
C LEU A 195 2.53 11.09 5.56
N LEU A 196 2.59 10.24 6.58
CA LEU A 196 1.43 9.58 7.19
C LEU A 196 0.31 10.52 7.63
N PRO A 197 0.55 11.70 8.29
CA PRO A 197 -0.53 12.53 8.81
C PRO A 197 -1.56 12.97 7.76
N THR A 198 -1.13 13.18 6.53
CA THR A 198 -1.99 13.61 5.41
C THR A 198 -2.63 12.45 4.66
N ARG A 199 -2.17 11.22 4.89
CA ARG A 199 -2.65 10.00 4.22
C ARG A 199 -3.46 9.09 5.15
N ALA A 200 -3.32 9.25 6.47
CA ALA A 200 -3.95 8.38 7.46
C ALA A 200 -5.50 8.35 7.36
N TRP A 201 -6.14 9.46 6.96
CA TRP A 201 -7.59 9.53 6.82
C TRP A 201 -8.16 8.54 5.80
N GLU A 202 -7.40 8.21 4.76
CA GLU A 202 -7.79 7.23 3.73
C GLU A 202 -7.90 5.83 4.33
N MET A 203 -6.90 5.43 5.12
CA MET A 203 -6.93 4.16 5.87
C MET A 203 -8.00 4.20 6.96
N MET A 204 -8.18 5.34 7.64
CA MET A 204 -9.24 5.50 8.64
C MET A 204 -10.62 5.39 8.01
N LEU A 205 -10.86 5.93 6.79
CA LEU A 205 -12.13 5.77 6.09
C LEU A 205 -12.40 4.29 5.75
N GLY A 206 -11.36 3.55 5.39
CA GLY A 206 -11.45 2.08 5.29
C GLY A 206 -11.89 1.43 6.60
N GLY A 207 -11.34 1.90 7.72
CA GLY A 207 -11.77 1.51 9.06
C GLY A 207 -13.24 1.83 9.34
N ILE A 208 -13.70 3.02 8.95
CA ILE A 208 -15.11 3.42 9.04
C ILE A 208 -16.02 2.50 8.22
N ALA A 209 -15.57 2.05 7.04
CA ALA A 209 -16.31 1.07 6.24
C ALA A 209 -16.54 -0.26 6.99
N TYR A 210 -15.60 -0.67 7.83
CA TYR A 210 -15.75 -1.86 8.69
C TYR A 210 -16.68 -1.59 9.89
N LEU A 211 -16.54 -0.44 10.54
CA LEU A 211 -17.22 -0.11 11.79
C LEU A 211 -18.70 0.23 11.61
N TYR A 212 -19.08 0.72 10.44
CA TYR A 212 -20.41 1.14 10.07
C TYR A 212 -20.88 0.45 8.77
N PRO A 213 -21.08 -0.88 8.80
CA PRO A 213 -21.54 -1.60 7.63
C PRO A 213 -22.95 -1.22 7.24
N PHE A 214 -23.22 -1.07 5.94
CA PHE A 214 -24.55 -0.75 5.43
C PHE A 214 -25.36 -2.03 5.21
N ALA A 215 -26.60 -2.06 5.72
CA ALA A 215 -27.54 -3.12 5.44
C ALA A 215 -28.28 -2.82 4.11
N LEU A 216 -27.65 -3.20 2.98
CA LEU A 216 -28.14 -2.91 1.64
C LEU A 216 -28.93 -4.09 1.04
N GLN A 217 -30.05 -3.78 0.38
CA GLN A 217 -30.75 -4.71 -0.51
C GLN A 217 -29.96 -4.93 -1.80
N GLU A 218 -30.13 -6.06 -2.49
CA GLU A 218 -29.33 -6.46 -3.66
C GLU A 218 -29.31 -5.41 -4.79
N ASN A 219 -30.43 -4.76 -5.08
CA ASN A 219 -30.48 -3.69 -6.08
C ASN A 219 -29.61 -2.48 -5.68
N ARG A 220 -29.62 -2.12 -4.41
CA ARG A 220 -28.78 -1.03 -3.88
C ARG A 220 -27.32 -1.42 -3.85
N LYS A 221 -26.98 -2.66 -3.56
CA LYS A 221 -25.61 -3.15 -3.62
C LYS A 221 -25.01 -2.97 -5.01
N LYS A 222 -25.76 -3.32 -6.07
CA LYS A 222 -25.32 -3.11 -7.47
C LYS A 222 -25.11 -1.63 -7.77
N PHE A 223 -26.02 -0.76 -7.31
CA PHE A 223 -25.88 0.68 -7.48
C PHE A 223 -24.61 1.23 -6.78
N PHE A 224 -24.39 0.84 -5.51
CA PHE A 224 -23.19 1.25 -4.74
C PHE A 224 -21.89 0.77 -5.40
N GLU A 225 -21.85 -0.47 -5.88
CA GLU A 225 -20.70 -1.00 -6.60
C GLU A 225 -20.43 -0.21 -7.89
N CYS A 226 -21.44 -0.02 -8.74
CA CYS A 226 -21.29 0.71 -9.99
C CYS A 226 -20.87 2.18 -9.76
N THR A 227 -21.49 2.86 -8.80
CA THR A 227 -21.12 4.24 -8.43
C THR A 227 -19.68 4.28 -7.90
N GLY A 228 -19.32 3.35 -7.01
CA GLY A 228 -17.97 3.27 -6.46
C GLY A 228 -16.92 3.00 -7.52
N LEU A 229 -17.15 2.05 -8.42
CA LEU A 229 -16.26 1.77 -9.55
C LEU A 229 -16.20 2.96 -10.52
N GLY A 230 -17.34 3.63 -10.78
CA GLY A 230 -17.38 4.83 -11.60
C GLY A 230 -16.52 5.97 -11.05
N LEU A 231 -16.55 6.20 -9.73
CA LEU A 231 -15.68 7.19 -9.06
C LEU A 231 -14.20 6.81 -9.14
N ILE A 232 -13.86 5.54 -8.95
CA ILE A 232 -12.48 5.05 -9.04
C ILE A 232 -11.96 5.21 -10.47
N ILE A 233 -12.66 4.66 -11.46
CA ILE A 233 -12.24 4.71 -12.87
C ILE A 233 -12.25 6.15 -13.38
N GLY A 234 -13.27 6.94 -13.02
CA GLY A 234 -13.32 8.37 -13.32
C GLY A 234 -12.10 9.13 -12.78
N SER A 235 -11.66 8.81 -11.56
CA SER A 235 -10.43 9.37 -10.98
C SER A 235 -9.20 9.00 -11.80
N TYR A 236 -9.09 7.76 -12.25
CA TYR A 236 -7.95 7.31 -13.05
C TYR A 236 -7.87 7.96 -14.44
N LEU A 237 -8.99 8.34 -15.01
CA LEU A 237 -9.07 8.92 -16.36
C LEU A 237 -9.05 10.45 -16.37
N LEU A 238 -9.58 11.11 -15.33
CA LEU A 238 -9.82 12.56 -15.33
C LEU A 238 -8.82 13.34 -14.47
N ILE A 239 -8.18 12.70 -13.49
CA ILE A 239 -7.14 13.31 -12.66
C ILE A 239 -5.78 13.11 -13.34
N SER A 240 -4.87 14.05 -13.17
CA SER A 240 -3.51 13.94 -13.70
C SER A 240 -2.48 14.37 -12.66
N SER A 241 -1.20 14.13 -12.93
CA SER A 241 -0.07 14.54 -12.07
C SER A 241 0.08 16.06 -11.93
N GLU A 242 -0.63 16.86 -12.74
CA GLU A 242 -0.66 18.32 -12.61
C GLU A 242 -1.57 18.81 -11.47
N ASN A 243 -2.49 17.95 -11.03
CA ASN A 243 -3.39 18.29 -9.94
C ASN A 243 -2.66 18.21 -8.59
N PRO A 244 -2.91 19.17 -7.67
CA PRO A 244 -2.40 19.07 -6.30
C PRO A 244 -2.88 17.78 -5.62
N TRP A 245 -1.95 16.90 -5.23
CA TRP A 245 -2.27 15.59 -4.68
C TRP A 245 -1.62 15.36 -3.31
N PRO A 246 -2.34 14.70 -2.36
CA PRO A 246 -3.69 14.10 -2.47
C PRO A 246 -4.85 15.12 -2.53
N GLY A 247 -4.78 16.23 -1.81
CA GLY A 247 -5.78 17.29 -1.84
C GLY A 247 -7.23 16.83 -1.69
N TYR A 248 -8.17 17.66 -2.17
CA TYR A 248 -9.58 17.31 -2.15
C TYR A 248 -9.96 16.24 -3.20
N LEU A 249 -9.18 16.10 -4.27
CA LEU A 249 -9.47 15.14 -5.33
C LEU A 249 -9.31 13.69 -4.89
N ALA A 250 -8.49 13.42 -3.89
CA ALA A 250 -8.35 12.08 -3.32
C ALA A 250 -9.66 11.51 -2.73
N ILE A 251 -10.65 12.37 -2.45
CA ILE A 251 -11.95 11.93 -1.94
C ILE A 251 -12.67 11.00 -2.93
N PHE A 252 -12.50 11.20 -4.25
CA PHE A 252 -13.22 10.41 -5.26
C PHE A 252 -12.80 8.94 -5.26
N PRO A 253 -11.51 8.56 -5.43
CA PRO A 253 -11.10 7.16 -5.38
C PRO A 253 -11.32 6.55 -3.98
N VAL A 254 -11.18 7.34 -2.92
CA VAL A 254 -11.34 6.90 -1.54
C VAL A 254 -12.81 6.60 -1.22
N ILE A 255 -13.76 7.50 -1.55
CA ILE A 255 -15.20 7.23 -1.42
C ILE A 255 -15.64 6.14 -2.40
N GLY A 256 -15.10 6.11 -3.62
CA GLY A 256 -15.38 5.04 -4.57
C GLY A 256 -15.06 3.66 -3.96
N THR A 257 -13.90 3.52 -3.35
CA THR A 257 -13.47 2.30 -2.68
C THR A 257 -14.37 1.96 -1.47
N PHE A 258 -14.71 2.96 -0.66
CA PHE A 258 -15.65 2.81 0.44
C PHE A 258 -16.99 2.24 -0.03
N LEU A 259 -17.56 2.79 -1.10
CA LEU A 259 -18.85 2.32 -1.65
C LEU A 259 -18.79 0.87 -2.16
N VAL A 260 -17.71 0.48 -2.85
CA VAL A 260 -17.55 -0.91 -3.29
C VAL A 260 -17.41 -1.86 -2.09
N ILE A 261 -16.67 -1.49 -1.06
CA ILE A 261 -16.55 -2.28 0.18
C ILE A 261 -17.91 -2.42 0.87
N GLN A 262 -18.72 -1.36 0.92
CA GLN A 262 -20.06 -1.36 1.50
C GLN A 262 -21.06 -2.16 0.67
N ALA A 263 -20.91 -2.18 -0.65
CA ALA A 263 -21.73 -2.99 -1.53
C ALA A 263 -21.59 -4.49 -1.25
N HIS A 264 -20.41 -4.95 -0.81
CA HIS A 264 -20.12 -6.33 -0.41
C HIS A 264 -20.64 -7.36 -1.43
N ARG A 265 -20.26 -7.20 -2.71
CA ARG A 265 -20.75 -8.08 -3.79
C ARG A 265 -19.68 -9.09 -4.22
N ASN A 266 -19.65 -10.25 -3.55
CA ASN A 266 -18.74 -11.35 -3.91
C ASN A 266 -19.16 -12.07 -5.22
N ASN A 267 -20.35 -11.82 -5.76
CA ASN A 267 -20.86 -12.40 -7.01
C ASN A 267 -20.81 -11.39 -8.19
N SER A 268 -20.02 -10.34 -8.08
CA SER A 268 -19.88 -9.33 -9.14
C SER A 268 -19.14 -9.88 -10.35
N ILE A 269 -19.69 -9.65 -11.54
CA ILE A 269 -19.02 -10.00 -12.81
C ILE A 269 -17.74 -9.16 -13.00
N ILE A 270 -17.72 -7.93 -12.49
CA ILE A 270 -16.58 -7.00 -12.64
C ILE A 270 -15.45 -7.40 -11.71
N THR A 271 -15.71 -7.44 -10.39
CA THR A 271 -14.66 -7.65 -9.39
C THR A 271 -14.34 -9.13 -9.15
N ASN A 272 -15.24 -10.06 -9.48
CA ASN A 272 -15.08 -11.50 -9.24
C ASN A 272 -14.82 -12.32 -10.52
N ASN A 273 -14.22 -11.76 -11.55
CA ASN A 273 -13.75 -12.57 -12.68
C ASN A 273 -12.36 -13.19 -12.40
N LEU A 274 -12.04 -14.27 -13.09
CA LEU A 274 -10.82 -15.04 -12.89
C LEU A 274 -9.55 -14.21 -13.02
N VAL A 275 -9.50 -13.30 -13.99
CA VAL A 275 -8.32 -12.45 -14.25
C VAL A 275 -8.08 -11.51 -13.07
N PHE A 276 -9.12 -10.78 -12.63
CA PHE A 276 -9.00 -9.86 -11.51
C PHE A 276 -8.73 -10.59 -10.18
N GLN A 277 -9.29 -11.79 -10.00
CA GLN A 277 -8.98 -12.59 -8.81
C GLN A 277 -7.50 -13.01 -8.77
N ARG A 278 -6.90 -13.37 -9.91
CA ARG A 278 -5.46 -13.68 -10.00
C ARG A 278 -4.59 -12.45 -9.79
N LEU A 279 -4.85 -11.38 -10.53
CA LEU A 279 -4.09 -10.12 -10.41
C LEU A 279 -4.22 -9.50 -9.01
N GLY A 280 -5.39 -9.52 -8.40
CA GLY A 280 -5.60 -9.05 -7.03
C GLY A 280 -4.80 -9.84 -6.00
N THR A 281 -4.70 -11.16 -6.19
CA THR A 281 -3.88 -12.01 -5.33
C THR A 281 -2.39 -11.69 -5.45
N TRP A 282 -1.89 -11.39 -6.65
CA TRP A 282 -0.49 -11.07 -6.92
C TRP A 282 -0.17 -9.58 -6.79
N SER A 283 -1.16 -8.73 -6.50
CA SER A 283 -1.08 -7.26 -6.59
C SER A 283 0.08 -6.67 -5.79
N TYR A 284 0.39 -7.21 -4.62
CA TYR A 284 1.53 -6.75 -3.82
C TYR A 284 2.87 -6.99 -4.51
N SER A 285 3.10 -8.20 -5.00
CA SER A 285 4.33 -8.51 -5.73
C SER A 285 4.40 -7.80 -7.08
N ILE A 286 3.28 -7.65 -7.82
CA ILE A 286 3.25 -6.84 -9.05
C ILE A 286 3.65 -5.40 -8.72
N TYR A 287 3.10 -4.81 -7.66
CA TYR A 287 3.45 -3.47 -7.19
C TYR A 287 4.92 -3.34 -6.82
N LEU A 288 5.55 -4.37 -6.25
CA LEU A 288 6.97 -4.34 -5.93
C LEU A 288 7.85 -4.36 -7.19
N TRP A 289 7.56 -5.22 -8.16
CA TRP A 289 8.43 -5.46 -9.30
C TRP A 289 8.25 -4.48 -10.45
N HIS A 290 7.08 -3.81 -10.59
CA HIS A 290 6.84 -2.93 -11.74
C HIS A 290 7.78 -1.73 -11.77
N TRP A 291 8.01 -1.08 -10.63
CA TRP A 291 8.75 0.18 -10.57
C TRP A 291 10.23 0.04 -10.96
N PRO A 292 11.01 -0.93 -10.48
CA PRO A 292 12.36 -1.15 -10.97
C PRO A 292 12.44 -1.40 -12.48
N ILE A 293 11.43 -2.01 -13.07
CA ILE A 293 11.38 -2.22 -14.53
C ILE A 293 11.15 -0.87 -15.24
N VAL A 294 10.27 -0.02 -14.73
CA VAL A 294 10.07 1.35 -15.24
C VAL A 294 11.37 2.14 -15.18
N VAL A 295 12.06 2.10 -14.05
CA VAL A 295 13.35 2.78 -13.85
C VAL A 295 14.41 2.23 -14.82
N ALA A 296 14.48 0.92 -15.02
CA ALA A 296 15.41 0.30 -15.97
C ALA A 296 15.14 0.78 -17.41
N ILE A 297 13.88 0.80 -17.86
CA ILE A 297 13.51 1.29 -19.19
C ILE A 297 13.96 2.75 -19.36
N TYR A 298 13.75 3.58 -18.35
CA TYR A 298 14.14 5.00 -18.38
C TYR A 298 15.66 5.18 -18.42
N ILE A 299 16.41 4.57 -17.47
CA ILE A 299 17.85 4.75 -17.33
C ILE A 299 18.60 4.21 -18.55
N PHE A 300 18.19 3.06 -19.08
CA PHE A 300 18.80 2.47 -20.27
C PHE A 300 18.24 3.02 -21.58
N SER A 301 17.39 4.03 -21.53
CA SER A 301 16.78 4.70 -22.70
C SER A 301 16.20 3.69 -23.71
N LEU A 302 15.51 2.66 -23.21
CA LEU A 302 14.94 1.63 -24.06
C LEU A 302 13.76 2.18 -24.87
N SER A 303 13.53 1.62 -26.06
CA SER A 303 12.43 2.06 -26.93
C SER A 303 11.06 1.81 -26.31
N GLU A 304 10.03 2.52 -26.79
CA GLU A 304 8.65 2.42 -26.32
C GLU A 304 8.12 0.97 -26.36
N PHE A 305 8.60 0.13 -27.25
CA PHE A 305 8.25 -1.28 -27.30
C PHE A 305 8.52 -2.02 -25.98
N TYR A 306 9.60 -1.67 -25.28
CA TYR A 306 9.93 -2.27 -23.98
C TYR A 306 8.97 -1.87 -22.86
N THR A 307 8.19 -0.80 -23.03
CA THR A 307 7.13 -0.43 -22.09
C THR A 307 6.05 -1.52 -22.03
N TYR A 308 5.61 -2.06 -23.17
CA TYR A 308 4.65 -3.15 -23.23
C TYR A 308 5.21 -4.45 -22.63
N ILE A 309 6.46 -4.77 -22.97
CA ILE A 309 7.17 -5.93 -22.38
C ILE A 309 7.29 -5.75 -20.87
N GLY A 310 7.60 -4.53 -20.40
CA GLY A 310 7.74 -4.21 -18.97
C GLY A 310 6.47 -4.45 -18.18
N VAL A 311 5.30 -4.11 -18.73
CA VAL A 311 4.01 -4.41 -18.09
C VAL A 311 3.84 -5.92 -17.93
N LEU A 312 4.07 -6.71 -18.99
CA LEU A 312 3.95 -8.17 -18.94
C LEU A 312 4.97 -8.79 -17.97
N LEU A 313 6.21 -8.30 -17.99
CA LEU A 313 7.27 -8.74 -17.09
C LEU A 313 6.94 -8.43 -15.63
N SER A 314 6.33 -7.27 -15.34
CA SER A 314 5.88 -6.92 -14.00
C SER A 314 4.85 -7.92 -13.45
N VAL A 315 3.89 -8.33 -14.29
CA VAL A 315 2.88 -9.33 -13.92
C VAL A 315 3.53 -10.71 -13.73
N PHE A 316 4.44 -11.09 -14.62
CA PHE A 316 5.15 -12.37 -14.55
C PHE A 316 6.04 -12.47 -13.31
N LEU A 317 6.88 -11.46 -13.03
CA LEU A 317 7.69 -11.42 -11.81
C LEU A 317 6.83 -11.32 -10.55
N GLY A 318 5.71 -10.59 -10.61
CA GLY A 318 4.73 -10.55 -9.55
C GLY A 318 4.14 -11.94 -9.24
N PHE A 319 3.77 -12.69 -10.27
CA PHE A 319 3.34 -14.08 -10.12
C PHE A 319 4.43 -14.97 -9.49
N LEU A 320 5.66 -14.92 -9.99
CA LEU A 320 6.77 -15.72 -9.46
C LEU A 320 7.06 -15.37 -7.99
N SER A 321 7.14 -14.08 -7.68
CA SER A 321 7.38 -13.59 -6.32
C SER A 321 6.26 -14.04 -5.37
N HIS A 322 5.00 -13.94 -5.80
CA HIS A 322 3.88 -14.46 -5.01
C HIS A 322 4.00 -15.97 -4.78
N GLN A 323 4.29 -16.74 -5.85
CA GLN A 323 4.32 -18.21 -5.78
C GLN A 323 5.46 -18.73 -4.90
N TYR A 324 6.65 -18.13 -4.99
CA TYR A 324 7.87 -18.67 -4.38
C TYR A 324 8.33 -17.92 -3.13
N ILE A 325 7.85 -16.70 -2.88
CA ILE A 325 8.28 -15.88 -1.74
C ILE A 325 7.11 -15.62 -0.78
N GLU A 326 5.99 -15.02 -1.23
CA GLU A 326 4.88 -14.66 -0.35
C GLU A 326 4.16 -15.90 0.24
N ARG A 327 4.18 -17.03 -0.45
CA ARG A 327 3.56 -18.28 0.04
C ARG A 327 4.37 -19.01 1.10
N ILE A 328 5.61 -18.59 1.35
CA ILE A 328 6.42 -19.16 2.43
C ILE A 328 5.76 -18.83 3.76
N LYS A 329 5.37 -19.86 4.50
CA LYS A 329 4.78 -19.71 5.82
C LYS A 329 5.87 -19.58 6.87
N PHE A 330 5.90 -18.43 7.53
CA PHE A 330 6.74 -18.20 8.71
C PHE A 330 5.92 -18.39 9.99
N SER A 331 6.58 -18.80 11.08
CA SER A 331 5.92 -18.92 12.37
C SER A 331 5.40 -17.56 12.85
N ASN A 332 4.17 -17.53 13.34
CA ASN A 332 3.56 -16.39 14.00
C ASN A 332 3.47 -16.55 15.52
N ASP A 333 3.94 -17.70 16.04
CA ASP A 333 3.74 -18.05 17.44
C ASP A 333 4.98 -17.69 18.27
N PHE A 334 5.01 -16.44 18.70
CA PHE A 334 6.01 -15.90 19.61
C PHE A 334 5.31 -15.52 20.92
N SER A 335 5.74 -16.13 22.03
CA SER A 335 5.11 -15.91 23.33
C SER A 335 5.42 -14.53 23.93
N ASN A 336 6.55 -13.92 23.55
CA ASN A 336 6.94 -12.58 23.98
C ASN A 336 7.90 -11.92 22.98
N PHE A 337 8.16 -10.62 23.19
CA PHE A 337 9.06 -9.83 22.33
C PHE A 337 10.50 -10.36 22.29
N LEU A 338 11.00 -10.95 23.38
CA LEU A 338 12.35 -11.50 23.43
C LEU A 338 12.52 -12.66 22.45
N MET A 339 11.46 -13.41 22.13
CA MET A 339 11.52 -14.51 21.17
C MET A 339 11.54 -14.05 19.71
N LEU A 340 11.36 -12.77 19.42
CA LEU A 340 11.43 -12.24 18.04
C LEU A 340 12.78 -12.48 17.37
N TYR A 341 13.86 -12.69 18.13
CA TYR A 341 15.15 -13.08 17.54
C TYR A 341 15.09 -14.38 16.72
N LYS A 342 14.05 -15.23 16.90
CA LYS A 342 13.80 -16.42 16.07
C LYS A 342 13.07 -16.13 14.78
N SER A 343 12.63 -14.89 14.58
CA SER A 343 11.87 -14.50 13.37
C SER A 343 12.76 -14.42 12.15
N LYS A 344 12.56 -15.31 11.17
CA LYS A 344 13.27 -15.28 9.90
C LYS A 344 13.08 -13.97 9.12
N PRO A 345 11.87 -13.38 9.02
CA PRO A 345 11.71 -12.05 8.41
C PRO A 345 12.51 -10.96 9.12
N LEU A 346 12.64 -10.98 10.44
CA LEU A 346 13.48 -10.03 11.18
C LEU A 346 14.96 -10.19 10.79
N HIS A 347 15.46 -11.42 10.73
CA HIS A 347 16.84 -11.66 10.27
C HIS A 347 17.05 -11.18 8.85
N LEU A 348 16.11 -11.44 7.95
CA LEU A 348 16.18 -10.98 6.57
C LEU A 348 16.22 -9.45 6.49
N THR A 349 15.40 -8.76 7.29
CA THR A 349 15.43 -7.29 7.41
C THR A 349 16.79 -6.79 7.90
N LEU A 350 17.32 -7.39 8.96
CA LEU A 350 18.61 -7.00 9.53
C LEU A 350 19.76 -7.24 8.54
N VAL A 351 19.79 -8.38 7.88
CA VAL A 351 20.80 -8.69 6.85
C VAL A 351 20.71 -7.68 5.72
N THR A 352 19.52 -7.46 5.15
CA THR A 352 19.34 -6.50 4.05
C THR A 352 19.72 -5.08 4.48
N ALA A 353 19.32 -4.64 5.66
CA ALA A 353 19.65 -3.32 6.18
C ALA A 353 21.17 -3.18 6.43
N THR A 354 21.82 -4.20 6.98
CA THR A 354 23.26 -4.19 7.23
C THR A 354 24.05 -4.15 5.93
N VAL A 355 23.72 -5.01 4.95
CA VAL A 355 24.35 -5.00 3.64
C VAL A 355 24.17 -3.63 2.98
N SER A 356 22.94 -3.11 2.98
CA SER A 356 22.64 -1.79 2.41
C SER A 356 23.41 -0.67 3.11
N TYR A 357 23.53 -0.72 4.45
CA TYR A 357 24.26 0.29 5.23
C TYR A 357 25.76 0.26 4.93
N LEU A 358 26.37 -0.92 4.90
CA LEU A 358 27.80 -1.08 4.58
C LEU A 358 28.16 -0.56 3.18
N LEU A 359 27.17 -0.59 2.26
CA LEU A 359 27.37 -0.12 0.89
C LEU A 359 27.26 1.41 0.74
N PHE A 360 26.61 2.09 1.70
CA PHE A 360 26.50 3.54 1.61
C PHE A 360 27.37 4.30 2.63
N SER A 361 27.94 3.62 3.65
CA SER A 361 28.95 4.20 4.55
C SER A 361 30.30 4.36 3.86
#